data_8aa129d889d0f8ec3f3dde38cc4574d4
#
_entry.id   8aa129d889d0f8ec3f3dde38cc4574d4
#
_cell.length_a   1.000
_cell.length_b   1.000
_cell.length_c   1.000
_cell.angle_alpha   90.00
_cell.angle_beta   90.00
_cell.angle_gamma   90.00
#
_symmetry.space_group_name_H-M   'P 1'
#
loop_
_entity.id
_entity.type
_entity.pdbx_description
1 polymer ?
#
loop_
_entity_poly.entity_id
_entity_poly.type
_entity_poly.pdbx_seq_one_letter_code
_entity_poly.pdbx_strand_id
1 'polypeptide(L)'
;MEYTEITAQSVKALMPQRPQQSNKGTFGKVLNIAGSIEYQGAAYLSSVAPLKTGAGLVTLATIEPLINNLAGNCPWVTFYPLRDYYKKCIASDAFGDVLNIIENYNVLSVGPGLSDTAATNAFVDDLIKYLNKNNKRTVIDADAINVLSKSELSSFPSDSVITPHPVELSRLINT
;
A
#
# COMPACT_ATOMS: atom_id res chain seq x y z
N MET A 1 30.76 -2.05 -1.26
CA MET A 1 29.37 -1.66 -1.55
C MET A 1 29.36 -0.15 -1.58
N GLU A 2 29.06 0.45 -2.73
CA GLU A 2 28.94 1.91 -2.83
C GLU A 2 27.61 2.33 -2.23
N TYR A 3 27.60 3.30 -1.34
CA TYR A 3 26.37 3.88 -0.76
C TYR A 3 26.39 5.40 -0.92
N THR A 4 25.22 5.97 -1.08
CA THR A 4 25.06 7.42 -1.14
C THR A 4 24.43 7.90 0.17
N GLU A 5 25.11 8.81 0.86
CA GLU A 5 24.56 9.43 2.06
C GLU A 5 23.41 10.37 1.71
N ILE A 6 22.26 10.18 2.37
CA ILE A 6 21.09 11.03 2.21
C ILE A 6 21.24 12.25 3.12
N THR A 7 21.39 13.43 2.51
CA THR A 7 21.52 14.71 3.22
C THR A 7 20.25 15.54 3.10
N ALA A 8 20.06 16.52 3.99
CA ALA A 8 18.96 17.48 3.87
C ALA A 8 18.96 18.20 2.51
N GLN A 9 20.13 18.45 1.92
CA GLN A 9 20.26 19.09 0.63
C GLN A 9 19.82 18.16 -0.53
N SER A 10 20.19 16.89 -0.47
CA SER A 10 19.74 15.90 -1.49
C SER A 10 18.23 15.69 -1.43
N VAL A 11 17.65 15.61 -0.23
CA VAL A 11 16.19 15.52 -0.05
C VAL A 11 15.49 16.77 -0.59
N LYS A 12 16.01 17.96 -0.27
CA LYS A 12 15.44 19.24 -0.76
C LYS A 12 15.45 19.33 -2.29
N ALA A 13 16.46 18.80 -2.94
CA ALA A 13 16.56 18.76 -4.41
C ALA A 13 15.52 17.81 -5.05
N LEU A 14 15.10 16.78 -4.33
CA LEU A 14 14.10 15.80 -4.78
C LEU A 14 12.66 16.24 -4.47
N MET A 15 12.47 17.20 -3.55
CA MET A 15 11.13 17.66 -3.19
C MET A 15 10.48 18.42 -4.36
N PRO A 16 9.25 18.04 -4.78
CA PRO A 16 8.53 18.76 -5.81
C PRO A 16 8.21 20.18 -5.34
N GLN A 17 8.35 21.14 -6.27
CA GLN A 17 7.89 22.50 -6.02
C GLN A 17 6.38 22.53 -5.90
N ARG A 18 5.86 23.33 -4.94
CA ARG A 18 4.41 23.52 -4.76
C ARG A 18 3.97 24.82 -5.46
N PRO A 19 3.34 24.75 -6.65
CA PRO A 19 2.84 25.93 -7.33
C PRO A 19 1.76 26.62 -6.47
N GLN A 20 1.71 27.96 -6.53
CA GLN A 20 0.68 28.73 -5.81
C GLN A 20 -0.73 28.38 -6.27
N GLN A 21 -0.91 28.10 -7.56
CA GLN A 21 -2.17 27.63 -8.13
C GLN A 21 -2.15 26.09 -8.20
N SER A 22 -2.41 25.43 -7.09
CA SER A 22 -2.45 23.98 -7.00
C SER A 22 -3.70 23.50 -6.25
N ASN A 23 -4.13 22.29 -6.56
CA ASN A 23 -5.24 21.62 -5.90
C ASN A 23 -4.85 20.21 -5.46
N LYS A 24 -5.72 19.52 -4.76
CA LYS A 24 -5.47 18.14 -4.29
C LYS A 24 -5.05 17.17 -5.39
N GLY A 25 -5.50 17.36 -6.63
CA GLY A 25 -5.12 16.51 -7.77
C GLY A 25 -3.69 16.73 -8.25
N THR A 26 -3.10 17.91 -7.99
CA THR A 26 -1.72 18.27 -8.39
C THR A 26 -0.69 17.42 -7.65
N PHE A 27 -0.97 17.00 -6.43
CA PHE A 27 -0.02 16.32 -5.54
C PHE A 27 -0.20 14.80 -5.51
N GLY A 28 -0.94 14.26 -6.47
CA GLY A 28 -1.12 12.83 -6.63
C GLY A 28 -2.14 12.21 -5.66
N LYS A 29 -2.58 11.02 -6.02
CA LYS A 29 -3.57 10.22 -5.29
C LYS A 29 -2.95 8.87 -4.93
N VAL A 30 -3.06 8.47 -3.68
CA VAL A 30 -2.57 7.19 -3.16
C VAL A 30 -3.76 6.30 -2.82
N LEU A 31 -3.74 5.07 -3.33
CA LEU A 31 -4.59 3.98 -2.86
C LEU A 31 -3.78 3.15 -1.88
N ASN A 32 -4.17 3.13 -0.61
CA ASN A 32 -3.55 2.32 0.41
C ASN A 32 -4.42 1.09 0.71
N ILE A 33 -3.92 -0.10 0.44
CA ILE A 33 -4.58 -1.38 0.74
C ILE A 33 -3.92 -1.94 1.98
N ALA A 34 -4.60 -1.83 3.12
CA ALA A 34 -4.01 -2.09 4.42
C ALA A 34 -5.05 -2.50 5.47
N GLY A 35 -4.58 -3.17 6.49
CA GLY A 35 -5.34 -3.45 7.70
C GLY A 35 -6.15 -4.73 7.66
N SER A 36 -6.31 -5.24 8.86
CA SER A 36 -7.20 -6.33 9.26
C SER A 36 -7.77 -6.00 10.62
N ILE A 37 -8.69 -6.81 11.13
CA ILE A 37 -9.28 -6.58 12.46
C ILE A 37 -8.22 -6.53 13.59
N GLU A 38 -7.12 -7.24 13.40
CA GLU A 38 -6.01 -7.32 14.35
C GLU A 38 -5.03 -6.14 14.23
N TYR A 39 -4.87 -5.56 13.02
CA TYR A 39 -3.83 -4.57 12.71
C TYR A 39 -4.39 -3.24 12.20
N GLN A 40 -5.40 -2.72 12.89
CA GLN A 40 -6.07 -1.46 12.53
C GLN A 40 -5.10 -0.25 12.58
N GLY A 41 -4.17 -0.26 13.55
CA GLY A 41 -3.16 0.79 13.68
C GLY A 41 -2.22 0.89 12.49
N ALA A 42 -1.88 -0.25 11.85
CA ALA A 42 -1.06 -0.27 10.64
C ALA A 42 -1.79 0.43 9.47
N ALA A 43 -3.09 0.16 9.30
CA ALA A 43 -3.93 0.83 8.30
C ALA A 43 -4.00 2.34 8.53
N TYR A 44 -4.16 2.76 9.79
CA TYR A 44 -4.15 4.18 10.17
C TYR A 44 -2.82 4.85 9.82
N LEU A 45 -1.71 4.32 10.30
CA LEU A 45 -0.38 4.91 10.13
C LEU A 45 0.02 4.99 8.65
N SER A 46 -0.18 3.90 7.90
CA SER A 46 0.15 3.86 6.47
C SER A 46 -0.76 4.76 5.61
N SER A 47 -1.95 5.11 6.09
CA SER A 47 -2.83 6.06 5.40
C SER A 47 -2.51 7.52 5.72
N VAL A 48 -2.06 7.81 6.94
CA VAL A 48 -1.73 9.18 7.36
C VAL A 48 -0.36 9.62 6.87
N ALA A 49 0.60 8.71 6.78
CA ALA A 49 1.97 9.02 6.36
C ALA A 49 2.06 9.70 4.97
N PRO A 50 1.38 9.23 3.91
CA PRO A 50 1.41 9.89 2.61
C PRO A 50 0.81 11.31 2.64
N LEU A 51 -0.24 11.54 3.44
CA LEU A 51 -0.80 12.90 3.62
C LEU A 51 0.20 13.85 4.26
N LYS A 52 0.91 13.37 5.31
CA LYS A 52 1.93 14.18 5.99
C LYS A 52 3.13 14.48 5.11
N THR A 53 3.44 13.63 4.15
CA THR A 53 4.52 13.86 3.17
C THR A 53 4.04 14.64 1.94
N GLY A 54 2.74 14.92 1.82
CA GLY A 54 2.21 15.86 0.86
C GLY A 54 1.37 15.29 -0.27
N ALA A 55 0.93 14.03 -0.19
CA ALA A 55 -0.05 13.50 -1.13
C ALA A 55 -1.36 14.32 -1.09
N GLY A 56 -1.95 14.52 -2.26
CA GLY A 56 -3.16 15.32 -2.38
C GLY A 56 -4.43 14.61 -1.96
N LEU A 57 -4.46 13.29 -2.06
CA LEU A 57 -5.55 12.42 -1.65
C LEU A 57 -4.99 11.06 -1.23
N VAL A 58 -5.50 10.52 -0.13
CA VAL A 58 -5.26 9.13 0.26
C VAL A 58 -6.61 8.45 0.48
N THR A 59 -6.76 7.28 -0.15
CA THR A 59 -7.91 6.40 0.08
C THR A 59 -7.41 5.11 0.71
N LEU A 60 -7.95 4.77 1.87
CA LEU A 60 -7.75 3.47 2.49
C LEU A 60 -8.80 2.50 1.94
N ALA A 61 -8.33 1.50 1.20
CA ALA A 61 -9.14 0.36 0.79
C ALA A 61 -8.96 -0.76 1.82
N THR A 62 -10.02 -1.09 2.54
CA THR A 62 -10.00 -2.04 3.64
C THR A 62 -11.39 -2.60 3.92
N ILE A 63 -11.50 -3.50 4.87
CA ILE A 63 -12.77 -4.11 5.26
C ILE A 63 -13.68 -3.12 6.03
N GLU A 64 -14.98 -3.27 5.89
CA GLU A 64 -15.98 -2.37 6.50
C GLU A 64 -15.83 -2.20 8.02
N PRO A 65 -15.54 -3.25 8.82
CA PRO A 65 -15.32 -3.07 10.27
C PRO A 65 -14.19 -2.08 10.61
N LEU A 66 -13.12 -2.04 9.81
CA LEU A 66 -12.04 -1.08 10.01
C LEU A 66 -12.45 0.33 9.64
N ILE A 67 -13.21 0.49 8.57
CA ILE A 67 -13.74 1.79 8.16
C ILE A 67 -14.55 2.39 9.31
N ASN A 68 -15.46 1.61 9.89
CA ASN A 68 -16.28 2.05 11.01
C ASN A 68 -15.48 2.48 12.24
N ASN A 69 -14.37 1.79 12.51
CA ASN A 69 -13.49 2.12 13.63
C ASN A 69 -12.57 3.32 13.39
N LEU A 70 -12.12 3.51 12.15
CA LEU A 70 -11.09 4.49 11.83
C LEU A 70 -11.63 5.83 11.30
N ALA A 71 -12.82 5.85 10.70
CA ALA A 71 -13.36 7.04 10.05
C ALA A 71 -13.43 8.27 10.96
N GLY A 72 -13.79 8.07 12.22
CA GLY A 72 -13.82 9.13 13.22
C GLY A 72 -12.46 9.68 13.63
N ASN A 73 -11.39 8.89 13.44
CA ASN A 73 -10.02 9.23 13.87
C ASN A 73 -9.14 9.79 12.75
N CYS A 74 -9.55 9.63 11.48
CA CYS A 74 -8.81 10.15 10.32
C CYS A 74 -9.73 10.77 9.26
N PRO A 75 -10.38 11.90 9.57
CA PRO A 75 -11.37 12.53 8.69
C PRO A 75 -10.81 13.07 7.37
N TRP A 76 -9.50 13.11 7.22
CA TRP A 76 -8.80 13.51 5.99
C TRP A 76 -8.47 12.34 5.05
N VAL A 77 -8.71 11.09 5.47
CA VAL A 77 -8.57 9.90 4.63
C VAL A 77 -9.95 9.57 4.05
N THR A 78 -10.00 9.23 2.78
CA THR A 78 -11.19 8.63 2.17
C THR A 78 -11.13 7.11 2.32
N PHE A 79 -12.29 6.46 2.30
CA PHE A 79 -12.37 5.02 2.51
C PHE A 79 -13.04 4.35 1.31
N TYR A 80 -12.58 3.14 1.01
CA TYR A 80 -13.20 2.27 0.02
C TYR A 80 -13.38 0.86 0.61
N PRO A 81 -14.62 0.38 0.76
CA PRO A 81 -14.88 -0.93 1.32
C PRO A 81 -14.47 -2.03 0.34
N LEU A 82 -13.69 -2.98 0.83
CA LEU A 82 -13.35 -4.22 0.15
C LEU A 82 -14.15 -5.37 0.75
N ARG A 83 -14.46 -6.36 -0.06
CA ARG A 83 -15.05 -7.61 0.43
C ARG A 83 -14.18 -8.23 1.51
N ASP A 84 -14.80 -8.71 2.55
CA ASP A 84 -14.12 -9.27 3.70
C ASP A 84 -14.30 -10.80 3.82
N TYR A 85 -13.35 -11.43 4.49
CA TYR A 85 -13.42 -12.81 4.91
C TYR A 85 -13.73 -12.87 6.41
N TYR A 86 -14.96 -13.26 6.75
CA TYR A 86 -15.47 -13.33 8.12
C TYR A 86 -15.30 -12.04 8.94
N LYS A 87 -15.36 -10.88 8.32
CA LYS A 87 -15.14 -9.57 8.95
C LYS A 87 -13.78 -9.41 9.64
N LYS A 88 -12.80 -10.22 9.24
CA LYS A 88 -11.47 -10.23 9.87
C LYS A 88 -10.39 -9.66 8.98
N CYS A 89 -10.36 -10.03 7.71
CA CYS A 89 -9.35 -9.62 6.75
C CYS A 89 -9.98 -9.50 5.35
N ILE A 90 -9.22 -9.02 4.38
CA ILE A 90 -9.62 -8.90 2.98
C ILE A 90 -9.86 -10.30 2.39
N ALA A 91 -10.97 -10.46 1.68
CA ALA A 91 -11.32 -11.70 1.00
C ALA A 91 -10.48 -11.89 -0.29
N SER A 92 -10.28 -13.14 -0.70
CA SER A 92 -9.52 -13.46 -1.91
C SER A 92 -10.13 -12.86 -3.18
N ASP A 93 -11.46 -12.78 -3.26
CA ASP A 93 -12.20 -12.24 -4.41
C ASP A 93 -12.35 -10.70 -4.40
N ALA A 94 -11.84 -10.02 -3.35
CA ALA A 94 -11.82 -8.56 -3.25
C ALA A 94 -10.91 -7.89 -4.30
N PHE A 95 -10.08 -8.65 -5.01
CA PHE A 95 -9.27 -8.14 -6.11
C PHE A 95 -10.15 -7.44 -7.17
N GLY A 96 -11.34 -7.97 -7.47
CA GLY A 96 -12.30 -7.33 -8.36
C GLY A 96 -12.72 -5.93 -7.91
N ASP A 97 -12.85 -5.71 -6.59
CA ASP A 97 -13.19 -4.40 -6.04
C ASP A 97 -12.07 -3.39 -6.26
N VAL A 98 -10.81 -3.83 -6.12
CA VAL A 98 -9.64 -2.98 -6.37
C VAL A 98 -9.54 -2.59 -7.85
N LEU A 99 -9.82 -3.49 -8.78
CA LEU A 99 -9.80 -3.21 -10.22
C LEU A 99 -10.75 -2.08 -10.61
N ASN A 100 -11.88 -1.92 -9.93
CA ASN A 100 -12.84 -0.87 -10.21
C ASN A 100 -12.31 0.54 -9.94
N ILE A 101 -11.28 0.68 -9.10
CA ILE A 101 -10.81 1.98 -8.64
C ILE A 101 -9.32 2.26 -8.89
N ILE A 102 -8.49 1.23 -9.08
CA ILE A 102 -7.03 1.34 -9.09
C ILE A 102 -6.50 2.36 -10.12
N GLU A 103 -7.17 2.50 -11.25
CA GLU A 103 -6.77 3.42 -12.31
C GLU A 103 -6.98 4.90 -11.95
N ASN A 104 -7.77 5.20 -10.93
CA ASN A 104 -7.99 6.55 -10.45
C ASN A 104 -6.85 7.08 -9.56
N TYR A 105 -5.85 6.25 -9.26
CA TYR A 105 -4.75 6.55 -8.35
C TYR A 105 -3.40 6.53 -9.06
N ASN A 106 -2.49 7.38 -8.60
CA ASN A 106 -1.13 7.50 -9.14
C ASN A 106 -0.17 6.48 -8.53
N VAL A 107 -0.36 6.17 -7.26
CA VAL A 107 0.48 5.25 -6.49
C VAL A 107 -0.40 4.30 -5.70
N LEU A 108 0.01 3.05 -5.63
CA LEU A 108 -0.53 2.03 -4.74
C LEU A 108 0.41 1.80 -3.56
N SER A 109 -0.13 1.62 -2.38
CA SER A 109 0.56 1.06 -1.22
C SER A 109 -0.17 -0.20 -0.79
N VAL A 110 0.54 -1.30 -0.55
CA VAL A 110 -0.08 -2.57 -0.17
C VAL A 110 0.77 -3.30 0.86
N GLY A 111 0.13 -3.87 1.87
CA GLY A 111 0.75 -4.79 2.80
C GLY A 111 0.60 -4.50 4.27
N PRO A 112 0.66 -3.24 4.74
CA PRO A 112 0.65 -2.96 6.17
C PRO A 112 -0.58 -3.57 6.89
N GLY A 113 -0.32 -4.58 7.74
CA GLY A 113 -1.33 -5.17 8.60
C GLY A 113 -2.45 -5.95 7.91
N LEU A 114 -2.20 -6.54 6.75
CA LEU A 114 -3.22 -7.33 6.03
C LEU A 114 -3.56 -8.66 6.70
N SER A 115 -2.69 -9.17 7.57
CA SER A 115 -2.68 -10.52 8.14
C SER A 115 -2.25 -11.62 7.15
N ASP A 116 -1.56 -12.63 7.67
CA ASP A 116 -1.11 -13.80 6.90
C ASP A 116 -2.19 -14.89 6.92
N THR A 117 -3.23 -14.72 6.11
CA THR A 117 -4.29 -15.72 5.91
C THR A 117 -4.32 -16.21 4.47
N ALA A 118 -4.84 -17.41 4.23
CA ALA A 118 -4.97 -17.93 2.87
C ALA A 118 -5.77 -17.01 1.95
N ALA A 119 -6.82 -16.35 2.47
CA ALA A 119 -7.64 -15.40 1.72
C ALA A 119 -6.84 -14.15 1.32
N THR A 120 -6.15 -13.55 2.29
CA THR A 120 -5.30 -12.38 2.05
C THR A 120 -4.15 -12.69 1.12
N ASN A 121 -3.52 -13.87 1.28
CA ASN A 121 -2.40 -14.30 0.43
C ASN A 121 -2.84 -14.44 -1.03
N ALA A 122 -3.98 -15.07 -1.28
CA ALA A 122 -4.54 -15.18 -2.63
C ALA A 122 -4.87 -13.80 -3.24
N PHE A 123 -5.47 -12.91 -2.46
CA PHE A 123 -5.75 -11.55 -2.88
C PHE A 123 -4.48 -10.77 -3.29
N VAL A 124 -3.44 -10.82 -2.44
CA VAL A 124 -2.16 -10.13 -2.71
C VAL A 124 -1.46 -10.72 -3.93
N ASP A 125 -1.48 -12.04 -4.08
CA ASP A 125 -0.86 -12.73 -5.22
C ASP A 125 -1.50 -12.30 -6.55
N ASP A 126 -2.83 -12.24 -6.62
CA ASP A 126 -3.55 -11.76 -7.81
C ASP A 126 -3.29 -10.27 -8.08
N LEU A 127 -3.23 -9.45 -7.03
CA LEU A 127 -2.89 -8.04 -7.16
C LEU A 127 -1.47 -7.84 -7.71
N ILE A 128 -0.47 -8.56 -7.20
CA ILE A 128 0.92 -8.45 -7.68
C ILE A 128 1.05 -8.94 -9.12
N LYS A 129 0.36 -10.01 -9.51
CA LYS A 129 0.30 -10.46 -10.91
C LYS A 129 -0.25 -9.37 -11.84
N TYR A 130 -1.28 -8.66 -11.40
CA TYR A 130 -1.83 -7.53 -12.15
C TYR A 130 -0.83 -6.36 -12.25
N LEU A 131 -0.18 -6.00 -11.15
CA LEU A 131 0.80 -4.91 -11.10
C LEU A 131 2.02 -5.18 -11.97
N ASN A 132 2.49 -6.43 -12.04
CA ASN A 132 3.56 -6.85 -12.93
C ASN A 132 3.24 -6.62 -14.43
N LYS A 133 1.96 -6.73 -14.80
CA LYS A 133 1.51 -6.54 -16.20
C LYS A 133 1.25 -5.06 -16.53
N ASN A 134 0.91 -4.24 -15.55
CA ASN A 134 0.38 -2.89 -15.78
C ASN A 134 1.30 -1.76 -15.29
N ASN A 135 2.51 -2.06 -14.79
CA ASN A 135 3.53 -1.09 -14.38
C ASN A 135 3.02 0.05 -13.48
N LYS A 136 2.15 -0.26 -12.53
CA LYS A 136 1.64 0.72 -11.57
C LYS A 136 2.69 1.00 -10.49
N ARG A 137 2.96 2.27 -10.22
CA ARG A 137 3.85 2.65 -9.11
C ARG A 137 3.33 2.11 -7.79
N THR A 138 4.14 1.32 -7.12
CA THR A 138 3.68 0.58 -5.94
C THR A 138 4.71 0.59 -4.83
N VAL A 139 4.24 0.76 -3.60
CA VAL A 139 4.99 0.47 -2.37
C VAL A 139 4.47 -0.85 -1.81
N ILE A 140 5.36 -1.81 -1.61
CA ILE A 140 5.05 -3.15 -1.09
C ILE A 140 5.74 -3.31 0.26
N ASP A 141 4.97 -3.55 1.30
CA ASP A 141 5.46 -3.58 2.68
C ASP A 141 4.86 -4.76 3.48
N ALA A 142 5.50 -5.13 4.55
CA ALA A 142 5.00 -6.03 5.58
C ALA A 142 4.38 -7.34 5.03
N ASP A 143 3.08 -7.61 5.29
CA ASP A 143 2.43 -8.87 4.91
C ASP A 143 2.46 -9.13 3.40
N ALA A 144 2.44 -8.10 2.56
CA ALA A 144 2.59 -8.29 1.12
C ALA A 144 4.00 -8.79 0.75
N ILE A 145 5.04 -8.37 1.47
CA ILE A 145 6.40 -8.92 1.31
C ILE A 145 6.43 -10.39 1.73
N ASN A 146 5.77 -10.74 2.84
CA ASN A 146 5.68 -12.13 3.28
C ASN A 146 4.96 -13.04 2.27
N VAL A 147 3.92 -12.54 1.61
CA VAL A 147 3.24 -13.28 0.53
C VAL A 147 4.19 -13.49 -0.64
N LEU A 148 4.90 -12.44 -1.08
CA LEU A 148 5.86 -12.53 -2.18
C LEU A 148 6.98 -13.53 -1.91
N SER A 149 7.46 -13.64 -0.68
CA SER A 149 8.50 -14.61 -0.32
C SER A 149 8.05 -16.06 -0.43
N LYS A 150 6.74 -16.32 -0.45
CA LYS A 150 6.13 -17.64 -0.58
C LYS A 150 5.59 -17.92 -1.99
N SER A 151 5.51 -16.89 -2.84
CA SER A 151 4.91 -16.99 -4.16
C SER A 151 5.93 -17.50 -5.19
N GLU A 152 5.41 -18.09 -6.27
CA GLU A 152 6.23 -18.49 -7.44
C GLU A 152 6.55 -17.30 -8.37
N LEU A 153 6.23 -16.07 -7.95
CA LEU A 153 6.49 -14.88 -8.75
C LEU A 153 7.99 -14.62 -8.83
N SER A 154 8.52 -14.63 -10.03
CA SER A 154 9.95 -14.44 -10.32
C SER A 154 10.37 -12.97 -10.38
N SER A 155 9.43 -12.02 -10.25
CA SER A 155 9.72 -10.59 -10.42
C SER A 155 8.77 -9.71 -9.62
N PHE A 156 9.29 -8.57 -9.20
CA PHE A 156 8.51 -7.46 -8.66
C PHE A 156 7.99 -6.56 -9.79
N PRO A 157 6.91 -5.80 -9.58
CA PRO A 157 6.51 -4.74 -10.50
C PRO A 157 7.67 -3.77 -10.73
N SER A 158 7.97 -3.46 -11.99
CA SER A 158 9.18 -2.71 -12.37
C SER A 158 9.25 -1.31 -11.72
N ASP A 159 8.09 -0.69 -11.45
CA ASP A 159 7.99 0.64 -10.84
C ASP A 159 7.53 0.50 -9.37
N SER A 160 8.24 -0.34 -8.60
CA SER A 160 7.92 -0.60 -7.20
C SER A 160 9.07 -0.32 -6.25
N VAL A 161 8.70 0.00 -5.01
CA VAL A 161 9.61 0.08 -3.85
C VAL A 161 9.15 -0.97 -2.84
N ILE A 162 10.08 -1.76 -2.35
CA ILE A 162 9.86 -2.69 -1.25
C ILE A 162 10.58 -2.20 0.02
N THR A 163 9.99 -2.40 1.18
CA THR A 163 10.48 -1.89 2.46
C THR A 163 10.72 -3.00 3.50
N PRO A 164 11.48 -4.06 3.15
CA PRO A 164 11.66 -5.21 4.02
C PRO A 164 12.53 -4.89 5.25
N HIS A 165 12.10 -5.31 6.42
CA HIS A 165 13.02 -5.43 7.55
C HIS A 165 13.92 -6.67 7.38
N PRO A 166 15.02 -6.85 8.19
CA PRO A 166 16.00 -7.91 7.93
C PRO A 166 15.42 -9.32 7.79
N VAL A 167 14.41 -9.67 8.57
CA VAL A 167 13.78 -11.00 8.51
C VAL A 167 12.92 -11.17 7.26
N GLU A 168 12.21 -10.15 6.82
CA GLU A 168 11.46 -10.18 5.56
C GLU A 168 12.40 -10.29 4.37
N LEU A 169 13.49 -9.53 4.39
CA LEU A 169 14.52 -9.62 3.34
C LEU A 169 15.13 -11.03 3.28
N SER A 170 15.50 -11.60 4.42
CA SER A 170 16.03 -12.97 4.51
C SER A 170 15.07 -13.99 3.87
N ARG A 171 13.76 -13.88 4.14
CA ARG A 171 12.74 -14.73 3.51
C ARG A 171 12.66 -14.55 2.00
N LEU A 172 12.74 -13.29 1.53
CA LEU A 172 12.68 -12.98 0.10
C LEU A 172 13.84 -13.55 -0.70
N ILE A 173 15.04 -13.54 -0.13
CA ILE A 173 16.27 -14.01 -0.82
C ILE A 173 16.67 -15.44 -0.43
N ASN A 174 15.84 -16.14 0.35
CA ASN A 174 16.06 -17.51 0.80
C ASN A 174 17.41 -17.73 1.53
N THR A 175 17.76 -16.83 2.45
CA THR A 175 19.00 -16.89 3.26
C THR A 175 18.73 -16.80 4.74
#